data_1163278441d2b895faab35cbe9d4fc66
#
_entry.id   1163278441d2b895faab35cbe9d4fc66
#
_cell.length_a   1.000
_cell.length_b   1.000
_cell.length_c   1.000
_cell.angle_alpha   90.00
_cell.angle_beta   90.00
_cell.angle_gamma   90.00
#
_symmetry.space_group_name_H-M   'P 1'
#
loop_
_entity.id
_entity.type
_entity.pdbx_description
1 polymer ?
#
loop_
_entity_poly.entity_id
_entity_poly.type
_entity_poly.pdbx_seq_one_letter_code
_entity_poly.pdbx_strand_id
1 'polypeptide(L)'
;MQTRREFTKSLLGVAASAVAADALWSSGISVLSADPGATETYDLLITGGTVIDPGANLRAALDVAIKDAKVVRLSPNIAPGTARKVLAVPGKLVTPGLIDLHVHVFDGVTEAGVNADRYCIARGVTTAVDAGSAGFPSIAGLRKYVIDTSATRLYALLDIGALGTVVSVKDAMKNLEWVDPQMTAKAAIANRPAVIGIKVRLSKDIAGTEDMEGLKRAREAAEASQLPMMLHIGDTNSPLPAILRLVRPGDIITHCYTPRPNGIVDQNGKILSEVLEARQRGVLFDVAHGAFHFGFDFTEKCLQQGFLPDSISTDLAGRSVNGPTFDLTTTISKFLLLGLTLEQALERVTSKSAHALNFGMELGTLKVGGVADISILELREGSFEFVDSLGNKRIGRQELFGTAAIRDGKLYELAKSS
;
A
#
# COMPACT_ATOMS: atom_id res chain seq x y z
N MET A 1 -44.40 -15.76 -31.06
CA MET A 1 -45.18 -15.18 -29.95
C MET A 1 -45.59 -16.30 -29.01
N GLN A 2 -44.76 -16.64 -28.06
CA GLN A 2 -45.07 -17.56 -26.97
C GLN A 2 -45.10 -16.74 -25.68
N THR A 3 -46.19 -16.90 -24.95
CA THR A 3 -46.63 -16.02 -23.89
C THR A 3 -45.98 -16.36 -22.55
N ARG A 4 -45.78 -15.34 -21.73
CA ARG A 4 -45.19 -15.27 -20.38
C ARG A 4 -45.76 -16.25 -19.33
N ARG A 5 -46.51 -17.28 -19.69
CA ARG A 5 -47.24 -18.16 -18.74
C ARG A 5 -46.68 -19.57 -18.56
N GLU A 6 -45.59 -19.94 -19.26
CA GLU A 6 -45.03 -21.29 -19.17
C GLU A 6 -43.69 -21.39 -18.40
N PHE A 7 -43.23 -20.27 -17.80
CA PHE A 7 -41.95 -20.26 -17.05
C PHE A 7 -42.11 -20.48 -15.53
N THR A 8 -43.31 -20.74 -15.04
CA THR A 8 -43.58 -20.81 -13.59
C THR A 8 -43.97 -22.20 -13.09
N LYS A 9 -43.69 -23.29 -13.80
CA LYS A 9 -44.07 -24.65 -13.35
C LYS A 9 -42.93 -25.67 -13.35
N SER A 10 -41.69 -25.26 -13.14
CA SER A 10 -40.57 -26.22 -13.02
C SER A 10 -39.61 -25.91 -11.86
N LEU A 11 -40.15 -25.53 -10.72
CA LEU A 11 -39.37 -25.31 -9.48
C LEU A 11 -40.09 -25.89 -8.28
N LEU A 12 -40.33 -27.22 -8.31
CA LEU A 12 -40.70 -28.00 -7.11
C LEU A 12 -40.28 -29.45 -7.35
N GLY A 13 -39.23 -29.85 -6.70
CA GLY A 13 -38.85 -31.24 -6.56
C GLY A 13 -37.42 -31.54 -6.99
N VAL A 14 -36.45 -31.29 -6.11
CA VAL A 14 -35.38 -32.25 -5.71
C VAL A 14 -34.72 -31.66 -4.45
N ALA A 15 -35.19 -32.07 -3.31
CA ALA A 15 -34.40 -32.08 -2.09
C ALA A 15 -33.87 -33.50 -1.97
N ALA A 16 -32.56 -33.67 -2.03
CA ALA A 16 -31.77 -34.66 -1.30
C ALA A 16 -30.37 -34.83 -1.92
N SER A 17 -29.37 -34.78 -1.05
CA SER A 17 -28.05 -35.43 -1.19
C SER A 17 -27.08 -34.82 -2.17
N ALA A 18 -26.30 -33.84 -1.70
CA ALA A 18 -24.93 -33.67 -2.13
C ALA A 18 -24.04 -33.41 -0.92
N VAL A 19 -23.74 -34.48 -0.19
CA VAL A 19 -22.47 -34.60 0.53
C VAL A 19 -21.46 -34.98 -0.53
N ALA A 20 -20.68 -34.05 -0.99
CA ALA A 20 -19.54 -34.37 -1.84
C ALA A 20 -18.46 -33.27 -1.69
N ALA A 21 -17.42 -33.64 -0.98
CA ALA A 21 -16.02 -33.30 -1.26
C ALA A 21 -15.69 -31.81 -1.48
N ASP A 22 -15.78 -30.98 -0.44
CA ASP A 22 -14.89 -29.85 -0.29
C ASP A 22 -13.55 -30.32 0.28
N ALA A 23 -12.76 -30.92 -0.59
CA ALA A 23 -11.39 -31.24 -0.29
C ALA A 23 -10.51 -30.09 -0.75
N LEU A 24 -9.83 -29.49 0.24
CA LEU A 24 -8.50 -28.91 0.11
C LEU A 24 -8.43 -27.55 -0.59
N TRP A 25 -8.60 -26.51 0.21
CA TRP A 25 -7.72 -25.34 0.37
C TRP A 25 -8.34 -24.45 1.47
N SER A 26 -8.41 -24.97 2.68
CA SER A 26 -8.76 -24.15 3.84
C SER A 26 -7.56 -23.26 4.15
N SER A 27 -7.75 -21.95 4.21
CA SER A 27 -6.76 -20.96 4.64
C SER A 27 -6.19 -21.21 6.07
N GLY A 28 -6.64 -22.28 6.74
CA GLY A 28 -6.27 -22.56 8.13
C GLY A 28 -6.74 -21.51 9.13
N ILE A 29 -7.63 -20.62 8.72
CA ILE A 29 -8.26 -19.61 9.56
C ILE A 29 -9.65 -20.11 9.93
N SER A 30 -9.98 -20.10 11.20
CA SER A 30 -11.34 -20.36 11.68
C SER A 30 -11.83 -19.22 12.56
N VAL A 31 -13.08 -18.80 12.33
CA VAL A 31 -13.78 -17.83 13.17
C VAL A 31 -14.79 -18.60 14.00
N LEU A 32 -14.64 -18.54 15.32
CA LEU A 32 -15.54 -19.18 16.26
C LEU A 32 -16.33 -18.11 17.02
N SER A 33 -17.63 -18.32 17.20
CA SER A 33 -18.43 -17.52 18.12
C SER A 33 -18.23 -18.05 19.55
N ALA A 34 -18.17 -17.15 20.52
CA ALA A 34 -18.04 -17.54 21.93
C ALA A 34 -19.33 -18.19 22.48
N ASP A 35 -19.17 -18.97 23.54
CA ASP A 35 -20.31 -19.54 24.32
C ASP A 35 -21.09 -18.41 25.02
N PRO A 36 -22.44 -18.35 24.91
CA PRO A 36 -23.26 -17.25 25.42
C PRO A 36 -23.21 -17.03 26.93
N GLY A 37 -22.49 -17.85 27.69
CA GLY A 37 -22.40 -17.78 29.16
C GLY A 37 -21.17 -17.09 29.74
N ALA A 38 -20.18 -16.69 28.92
CA ALA A 38 -18.95 -16.03 29.38
C ALA A 38 -19.15 -14.51 29.49
N THR A 39 -18.55 -13.87 30.50
CA THR A 39 -18.42 -12.41 30.57
C THR A 39 -17.48 -11.94 29.45
N GLU A 40 -18.09 -11.52 28.34
CA GLU A 40 -17.34 -11.04 27.16
C GLU A 40 -16.51 -9.81 27.51
N THR A 41 -15.19 -9.96 27.46
CA THR A 41 -14.25 -8.87 27.74
C THR A 41 -13.74 -8.21 26.44
N TYR A 42 -13.61 -9.00 25.37
CA TYR A 42 -13.04 -8.58 24.10
C TYR A 42 -14.01 -8.73 22.93
N ASP A 43 -13.92 -7.85 21.94
CA ASP A 43 -14.75 -7.94 20.72
C ASP A 43 -14.20 -9.01 19.77
N LEU A 44 -12.87 -9.09 19.65
CA LEU A 44 -12.15 -10.06 18.82
C LEU A 44 -10.88 -10.50 19.55
N LEU A 45 -10.60 -11.80 19.51
CA LEU A 45 -9.35 -12.40 19.97
C LEU A 45 -8.68 -13.14 18.80
N ILE A 46 -7.45 -12.79 18.48
CA ILE A 46 -6.64 -13.49 17.49
C ILE A 46 -5.70 -14.43 18.23
N THR A 47 -5.72 -15.73 17.87
CA THR A 47 -4.97 -16.77 18.59
C THR A 47 -4.12 -17.65 17.68
N GLY A 48 -3.05 -18.21 18.24
CA GLY A 48 -2.25 -19.25 17.58
C GLY A 48 -1.29 -18.77 16.48
N GLY A 49 -1.17 -17.45 16.28
CA GLY A 49 -0.24 -16.86 15.33
C GLY A 49 1.10 -16.47 15.95
N THR A 50 2.04 -16.08 15.09
CA THR A 50 3.29 -15.43 15.50
C THR A 50 3.14 -13.91 15.26
N VAL A 51 3.14 -13.14 16.32
CA VAL A 51 3.14 -11.67 16.25
C VAL A 51 4.53 -11.20 15.80
N ILE A 52 4.57 -10.39 14.75
CA ILE A 52 5.77 -9.71 14.27
C ILE A 52 5.46 -8.21 14.16
N ASP A 53 6.05 -7.43 15.03
CA ASP A 53 6.01 -5.96 15.01
C ASP A 53 7.43 -5.42 14.98
N PRO A 54 7.98 -5.12 13.79
CA PRO A 54 9.35 -4.63 13.67
C PRO A 54 9.56 -3.27 14.36
N GLY A 55 8.54 -2.41 14.37
CA GLY A 55 8.60 -1.11 15.05
C GLY A 55 8.76 -1.21 16.56
N ALA A 56 8.29 -2.32 17.17
CA ALA A 56 8.44 -2.65 18.57
C ALA A 56 9.58 -3.66 18.83
N ASN A 57 10.32 -4.06 17.81
CA ASN A 57 11.31 -5.14 17.87
C ASN A 57 10.73 -6.44 18.48
N LEU A 58 9.50 -6.79 18.12
CA LEU A 58 8.73 -7.90 18.67
C LEU A 58 8.58 -9.02 17.63
N ARG A 59 8.96 -10.24 18.03
CA ARG A 59 8.60 -11.50 17.36
C ARG A 59 8.34 -12.56 18.41
N ALA A 60 7.07 -12.93 18.61
CA ALA A 60 6.68 -13.90 19.63
C ALA A 60 5.33 -14.57 19.31
N ALA A 61 5.13 -15.79 19.81
CA ALA A 61 3.83 -16.45 19.83
C ALA A 61 2.94 -15.80 20.89
N LEU A 62 2.08 -14.87 20.46
CA LEU A 62 1.19 -14.11 21.32
C LEU A 62 -0.22 -14.07 20.71
N ASP A 63 -1.22 -14.06 21.59
CA ASP A 63 -2.58 -13.74 21.22
C ASP A 63 -2.79 -12.22 21.28
N VAL A 64 -3.68 -11.71 20.43
CA VAL A 64 -4.01 -10.28 20.33
C VAL A 64 -5.48 -10.10 20.67
N ALA A 65 -5.77 -9.43 21.79
CA ALA A 65 -7.14 -9.10 22.18
C ALA A 65 -7.49 -7.66 21.75
N ILE A 66 -8.65 -7.52 21.14
CA ILE A 66 -9.17 -6.29 20.57
C ILE A 66 -10.49 -5.94 21.25
N LYS A 67 -10.63 -4.67 21.66
CA LYS A 67 -11.86 -4.08 22.19
C LYS A 67 -11.98 -2.63 21.76
N ASP A 68 -13.18 -2.19 21.38
CA ASP A 68 -13.46 -0.80 21.00
C ASP A 68 -12.47 -0.29 19.94
N ALA A 69 -12.23 -1.10 18.89
CA ALA A 69 -11.28 -0.82 17.79
C ALA A 69 -9.81 -0.65 18.22
N LYS A 70 -9.42 -1.06 19.42
CA LYS A 70 -8.06 -0.95 19.95
C LYS A 70 -7.48 -2.31 20.32
N VAL A 71 -6.16 -2.44 20.17
CA VAL A 71 -5.42 -3.54 20.78
C VAL A 71 -5.37 -3.27 22.28
N VAL A 72 -5.97 -4.15 23.08
CA VAL A 72 -6.04 -3.97 24.55
C VAL A 72 -5.14 -4.92 25.32
N ARG A 73 -4.70 -6.01 24.67
CA ARG A 73 -3.79 -6.98 25.30
C ARG A 73 -3.01 -7.76 24.27
N LEU A 74 -1.73 -7.96 24.55
CA LEU A 74 -0.83 -8.90 23.89
C LEU A 74 -0.30 -9.85 24.97
N SER A 75 -0.61 -11.14 24.88
CA SER A 75 -0.20 -12.11 25.91
C SER A 75 -0.29 -13.53 25.34
N PRO A 76 0.57 -14.45 25.72
CA PRO A 76 0.33 -15.84 25.36
C PRO A 76 -0.92 -16.39 26.08
N ASN A 77 -1.65 -17.31 25.42
CA ASN A 77 -2.71 -18.11 26.01
C ASN A 77 -3.87 -17.30 26.64
N ILE A 78 -4.42 -16.33 25.92
CA ILE A 78 -5.65 -15.65 26.35
C ILE A 78 -6.82 -16.62 26.20
N ALA A 79 -7.65 -16.79 27.26
CA ALA A 79 -8.74 -17.72 27.25
C ALA A 79 -9.78 -17.37 26.14
N PRO A 80 -10.11 -18.26 25.19
CA PRO A 80 -11.04 -17.98 24.09
C PRO A 80 -12.43 -17.51 24.57
N GLY A 81 -12.91 -18.03 25.69
CA GLY A 81 -14.22 -17.65 26.26
C GLY A 81 -14.33 -16.22 26.78
N THR A 82 -13.25 -15.41 26.69
CA THR A 82 -13.26 -13.99 27.06
C THR A 82 -13.58 -13.05 25.88
N ALA A 83 -13.80 -13.58 24.67
CA ALA A 83 -14.04 -12.78 23.49
C ALA A 83 -15.33 -13.17 22.76
N ARG A 84 -16.01 -12.20 22.16
CA ARG A 84 -17.21 -12.43 21.32
C ARG A 84 -16.90 -13.27 20.09
N LYS A 85 -15.74 -13.01 19.49
CA LYS A 85 -15.24 -13.72 18.30
C LYS A 85 -13.80 -14.14 18.54
N VAL A 86 -13.45 -15.34 18.09
CA VAL A 86 -12.08 -15.85 18.10
C VAL A 86 -11.67 -16.14 16.67
N LEU A 87 -10.56 -15.53 16.25
CA LEU A 87 -9.90 -15.76 14.98
C LEU A 87 -8.66 -16.63 15.24
N ALA A 88 -8.77 -17.93 15.01
CA ALA A 88 -7.64 -18.84 15.12
C ALA A 88 -6.80 -18.80 13.83
N VAL A 89 -5.50 -18.49 13.96
CA VAL A 89 -4.57 -18.32 12.85
C VAL A 89 -3.28 -19.14 13.04
N PRO A 90 -3.39 -20.46 13.25
CA PRO A 90 -2.22 -21.30 13.53
C PRO A 90 -1.22 -21.25 12.37
N GLY A 91 0.06 -21.02 12.71
CA GLY A 91 1.14 -20.96 11.72
C GLY A 91 1.16 -19.70 10.86
N LYS A 92 0.26 -18.74 11.07
CA LYS A 92 0.25 -17.46 10.37
C LYS A 92 1.05 -16.40 11.11
N LEU A 93 1.38 -15.34 10.39
CA LEU A 93 2.01 -14.14 10.93
C LEU A 93 0.93 -13.10 11.23
N VAL A 94 1.01 -12.50 12.40
CA VAL A 94 0.14 -11.41 12.85
C VAL A 94 0.99 -10.16 12.92
N THR A 95 0.75 -9.21 12.02
CA THR A 95 1.56 -7.99 11.91
C THR A 95 0.71 -6.75 12.12
N PRO A 96 1.30 -5.58 12.42
CA PRO A 96 0.60 -4.32 12.22
C PRO A 96 0.01 -4.28 10.81
N GLY A 97 -1.10 -3.57 10.65
CA GLY A 97 -1.74 -3.41 9.34
C GLY A 97 -0.76 -2.90 8.29
N LEU A 98 -0.68 -3.60 7.16
CA LEU A 98 0.19 -3.20 6.05
C LEU A 98 -0.24 -1.85 5.48
N ILE A 99 0.74 -1.02 5.14
CA ILE A 99 0.57 0.32 4.57
C ILE A 99 1.23 0.38 3.20
N ASP A 100 0.44 0.65 2.17
CA ASP A 100 0.94 0.89 0.81
C ASP A 100 0.96 2.40 0.52
N LEU A 101 2.15 2.98 0.44
CA LEU A 101 2.33 4.43 0.26
C LEU A 101 2.03 4.95 -1.14
N HIS A 102 1.80 4.05 -2.11
CA HIS A 102 1.67 4.46 -3.49
C HIS A 102 0.72 3.54 -4.26
N VAL A 103 -0.51 3.99 -4.40
CA VAL A 103 -1.55 3.34 -5.21
C VAL A 103 -2.28 4.37 -6.06
N HIS A 104 -3.02 3.91 -7.08
CA HIS A 104 -3.94 4.72 -7.86
C HIS A 104 -5.34 4.14 -7.77
N VAL A 105 -6.23 4.77 -6.98
CA VAL A 105 -7.53 4.18 -6.61
C VAL A 105 -8.73 5.04 -7.03
N PHE A 106 -8.55 6.00 -7.93
CA PHE A 106 -9.66 6.75 -8.48
C PHE A 106 -10.38 5.93 -9.58
N ASP A 107 -10.92 4.79 -9.12
CA ASP A 107 -11.61 3.79 -9.96
C ASP A 107 -12.80 4.40 -10.71
N GLY A 108 -12.93 4.03 -11.99
CA GLY A 108 -14.00 4.53 -12.88
C GLY A 108 -13.82 5.97 -13.37
N VAL A 109 -12.78 6.70 -12.90
CA VAL A 109 -12.51 8.09 -13.32
C VAL A 109 -11.17 8.20 -14.04
N THR A 110 -10.16 7.46 -13.59
CA THR A 110 -8.84 7.45 -14.23
C THR A 110 -8.55 6.09 -14.85
N GLU A 111 -7.79 6.07 -15.96
CA GLU A 111 -7.34 4.82 -16.58
C GLU A 111 -6.48 3.97 -15.64
N ALA A 112 -5.71 4.63 -14.78
CA ALA A 112 -4.87 3.96 -13.79
C ALA A 112 -5.67 3.43 -12.59
N GLY A 113 -6.87 3.95 -12.36
CA GLY A 113 -7.66 3.69 -11.16
C GLY A 113 -8.07 2.23 -11.01
N VAL A 114 -7.90 1.71 -9.79
CA VAL A 114 -8.36 0.38 -9.39
C VAL A 114 -9.21 0.46 -8.13
N ASN A 115 -10.07 -0.54 -7.91
CA ASN A 115 -10.86 -0.61 -6.69
C ASN A 115 -9.98 -0.92 -5.47
N ALA A 116 -9.92 0.02 -4.52
CA ALA A 116 -9.07 -0.08 -3.34
C ALA A 116 -9.39 -1.32 -2.49
N ASP A 117 -10.67 -1.62 -2.29
CA ASP A 117 -11.05 -2.73 -1.40
C ASP A 117 -10.71 -4.09 -2.00
N ARG A 118 -10.80 -4.22 -3.32
CA ARG A 118 -10.42 -5.44 -4.02
C ARG A 118 -8.91 -5.70 -3.98
N TYR A 119 -8.10 -4.65 -4.08
CA TYR A 119 -6.65 -4.80 -4.27
C TYR A 119 -5.81 -4.43 -3.04
N CYS A 120 -6.40 -3.76 -2.02
CA CYS A 120 -5.72 -3.44 -0.77
C CYS A 120 -6.26 -4.30 0.38
N ILE A 121 -7.43 -3.96 0.96
CA ILE A 121 -7.87 -4.67 2.18
C ILE A 121 -8.14 -6.16 1.94
N ALA A 122 -8.69 -6.52 0.78
CA ALA A 122 -8.85 -7.92 0.35
C ALA A 122 -7.50 -8.64 0.06
N ARG A 123 -6.37 -8.00 0.22
CA ARG A 123 -5.02 -8.53 0.09
C ARG A 123 -4.16 -8.33 1.33
N GLY A 124 -4.79 -7.94 2.45
CA GLY A 124 -4.11 -7.74 3.72
C GLY A 124 -3.57 -6.33 3.97
N VAL A 125 -3.80 -5.37 3.07
CA VAL A 125 -3.36 -3.97 3.21
C VAL A 125 -4.47 -3.16 3.86
N THR A 126 -4.27 -2.68 5.09
CA THR A 126 -5.29 -1.94 5.85
C THR A 126 -5.33 -0.45 5.49
N THR A 127 -4.19 0.10 5.09
CA THR A 127 -4.04 1.53 4.75
C THR A 127 -3.33 1.69 3.42
N ALA A 128 -3.84 2.57 2.55
CA ALA A 128 -3.16 2.91 1.30
C ALA A 128 -3.24 4.41 0.99
N VAL A 129 -2.31 4.90 0.18
CA VAL A 129 -2.23 6.31 -0.21
C VAL A 129 -2.34 6.44 -1.71
N ASP A 130 -3.39 7.09 -2.17
CA ASP A 130 -3.50 7.49 -3.58
C ASP A 130 -2.44 8.53 -3.92
N ALA A 131 -1.54 8.17 -4.83
CA ALA A 131 -0.37 8.98 -5.13
C ALA A 131 -0.58 9.95 -6.32
N GLY A 132 -1.66 10.73 -6.24
CA GLY A 132 -1.91 11.82 -7.19
C GLY A 132 -2.81 11.45 -8.35
N SER A 133 -3.77 10.56 -8.15
CA SER A 133 -4.80 10.30 -9.17
C SER A 133 -5.69 11.53 -9.40
N ALA A 134 -5.89 12.37 -8.37
CA ALA A 134 -6.67 13.60 -8.44
C ALA A 134 -5.80 14.85 -8.35
N GLY A 135 -6.10 15.87 -9.16
CA GLY A 135 -5.66 17.24 -8.97
C GLY A 135 -6.74 18.07 -8.23
N PHE A 136 -6.48 19.39 -8.07
CA PHE A 136 -7.35 20.27 -7.26
C PHE A 136 -8.82 20.30 -7.70
N PRO A 137 -9.22 20.17 -8.98
CA PRO A 137 -10.62 20.16 -9.38
C PRO A 137 -11.37 18.87 -9.03
N SER A 138 -10.65 17.74 -8.91
CA SER A 138 -11.26 16.41 -8.80
C SER A 138 -11.10 15.75 -7.42
N ILE A 139 -10.27 16.31 -6.52
CA ILE A 139 -10.00 15.72 -5.20
C ILE A 139 -11.25 15.54 -4.33
N ALA A 140 -12.20 16.47 -4.40
CA ALA A 140 -13.45 16.35 -3.66
C ALA A 140 -14.28 15.13 -4.13
N GLY A 141 -14.21 14.78 -5.42
CA GLY A 141 -14.81 13.58 -5.97
C GLY A 141 -14.11 12.30 -5.49
N LEU A 142 -12.78 12.25 -5.57
CA LEU A 142 -11.99 11.14 -5.02
C LEU A 142 -12.31 10.92 -3.54
N ARG A 143 -12.36 12.01 -2.74
CA ARG A 143 -12.70 11.93 -1.33
C ARG A 143 -14.09 11.35 -1.12
N LYS A 144 -15.11 11.97 -1.71
CA LYS A 144 -16.51 11.62 -1.46
C LYS A 144 -16.87 10.21 -1.93
N TYR A 145 -16.37 9.79 -3.09
CA TYR A 145 -16.84 8.55 -3.74
C TYR A 145 -15.90 7.37 -3.58
N VAL A 146 -14.65 7.61 -3.14
CA VAL A 146 -13.66 6.55 -2.94
C VAL A 146 -13.14 6.55 -1.51
N ILE A 147 -12.52 7.63 -1.03
CA ILE A 147 -11.85 7.64 0.28
C ILE A 147 -12.86 7.40 1.41
N ASP A 148 -13.93 8.18 1.44
CA ASP A 148 -14.92 8.15 2.53
C ASP A 148 -15.83 6.89 2.50
N THR A 149 -15.77 6.08 1.42
CA THR A 149 -16.64 4.90 1.23
C THR A 149 -15.90 3.57 1.26
N SER A 150 -14.57 3.57 1.16
CA SER A 150 -13.77 2.34 1.11
C SER A 150 -13.61 1.68 2.47
N ALA A 151 -13.60 0.35 2.49
CA ALA A 151 -13.19 -0.45 3.64
C ALA A 151 -11.70 -0.32 3.93
N THR A 152 -10.85 -0.14 2.93
CA THR A 152 -9.44 0.24 3.06
C THR A 152 -9.35 1.66 3.61
N ARG A 153 -8.49 1.91 4.63
CA ARG A 153 -8.19 3.29 5.04
C ARG A 153 -7.39 3.98 3.94
N LEU A 154 -7.97 5.02 3.37
CA LEU A 154 -7.37 5.73 2.25
C LEU A 154 -7.00 7.17 2.61
N TYR A 155 -5.83 7.58 2.13
CA TYR A 155 -5.38 8.95 2.08
C TYR A 155 -5.00 9.31 0.64
N ALA A 156 -4.76 10.58 0.37
CA ALA A 156 -4.32 11.04 -0.94
C ALA A 156 -3.17 12.04 -0.85
N LEU A 157 -2.28 11.94 -1.81
CA LEU A 157 -1.39 13.03 -2.21
C LEU A 157 -2.06 13.75 -3.37
N LEU A 158 -2.20 15.07 -3.28
CA LEU A 158 -2.84 15.86 -4.31
C LEU A 158 -1.85 16.20 -5.42
N ASP A 159 -2.13 15.80 -6.66
CA ASP A 159 -1.27 16.13 -7.79
C ASP A 159 -1.28 17.65 -8.03
N ILE A 160 -0.08 18.23 -8.22
CA ILE A 160 0.06 19.65 -8.55
C ILE A 160 -0.53 19.98 -9.93
N GLY A 161 -0.50 19.01 -10.85
CA GLY A 161 -1.20 19.11 -12.13
C GLY A 161 -2.72 18.93 -11.92
N ALA A 162 -3.50 19.90 -12.35
CA ALA A 162 -4.96 19.94 -12.17
C ALA A 162 -5.66 18.65 -12.63
N LEU A 163 -5.15 18.00 -13.67
CA LEU A 163 -5.76 16.81 -14.25
C LEU A 163 -5.43 15.51 -13.51
N GLY A 164 -4.41 15.50 -12.64
CA GLY A 164 -3.95 14.28 -12.01
C GLY A 164 -3.65 13.19 -13.04
N THR A 165 -4.26 12.00 -12.89
CA THR A 165 -4.17 10.89 -13.88
C THR A 165 -5.48 10.69 -14.67
N VAL A 166 -6.38 11.68 -14.68
CA VAL A 166 -7.65 11.63 -15.44
C VAL A 166 -7.40 11.57 -16.95
N VAL A 167 -6.43 12.34 -17.44
CA VAL A 167 -5.92 12.17 -18.80
C VAL A 167 -4.77 11.20 -18.79
N SER A 168 -4.54 10.52 -19.92
CA SER A 168 -3.35 9.68 -20.10
C SER A 168 -2.13 10.39 -19.51
N VAL A 169 -1.25 9.64 -18.87
CA VAL A 169 -0.07 10.11 -18.12
C VAL A 169 0.77 11.16 -18.88
N LYS A 170 0.66 11.17 -20.21
CA LYS A 170 1.41 12.06 -21.10
C LYS A 170 0.88 13.49 -21.01
N ASP A 171 1.84 14.43 -21.01
CA ASP A 171 1.64 15.87 -21.14
C ASP A 171 0.85 16.57 -20.00
N ALA A 172 0.53 15.87 -18.93
CA ALA A 172 -0.33 16.39 -17.85
C ALA A 172 0.22 17.67 -17.17
N MET A 173 1.53 17.88 -17.20
CA MET A 173 2.22 19.04 -16.59
C MET A 173 2.96 19.92 -17.61
N LYS A 174 2.91 19.64 -18.92
CA LYS A 174 3.56 20.46 -19.93
C LYS A 174 2.93 21.84 -20.10
N ASN A 175 1.61 21.92 -19.85
CA ASN A 175 0.94 23.22 -19.80
C ASN A 175 0.90 23.73 -18.35
N LEU A 176 1.73 24.71 -18.05
CA LEU A 176 1.86 25.31 -16.72
C LEU A 176 0.61 26.06 -16.26
N GLU A 177 -0.37 26.35 -17.14
CA GLU A 177 -1.68 26.90 -16.73
C GLU A 177 -2.47 25.90 -15.87
N TRP A 178 -2.22 24.59 -16.01
CA TRP A 178 -2.83 23.53 -15.22
C TRP A 178 -2.03 23.19 -13.95
N VAL A 179 -0.96 23.93 -13.66
CA VAL A 179 -0.08 23.71 -12.50
C VAL A 179 -0.18 24.93 -11.58
N ASP A 180 -1.28 25.02 -10.83
CA ASP A 180 -1.61 26.17 -9.98
C ASP A 180 -1.34 25.85 -8.49
N PRO A 181 -0.29 26.44 -7.89
CA PRO A 181 0.08 26.16 -6.50
C PRO A 181 -0.94 26.67 -5.48
N GLN A 182 -1.60 27.81 -5.76
CA GLN A 182 -2.57 28.40 -4.82
C GLN A 182 -3.87 27.58 -4.79
N MET A 183 -4.38 27.19 -5.96
CA MET A 183 -5.57 26.34 -6.03
C MET A 183 -5.30 24.96 -5.44
N THR A 184 -4.10 24.39 -5.68
CA THR A 184 -3.68 23.11 -5.10
C THR A 184 -3.59 23.19 -3.58
N ALA A 185 -2.93 24.20 -3.02
CA ALA A 185 -2.83 24.39 -1.58
C ALA A 185 -4.21 24.57 -0.92
N LYS A 186 -5.08 25.40 -1.51
CA LYS A 186 -6.45 25.61 -1.03
C LYS A 186 -7.25 24.29 -1.03
N ALA A 187 -7.16 23.51 -2.10
CA ALA A 187 -7.85 22.23 -2.20
C ALA A 187 -7.29 21.21 -1.19
N ALA A 188 -5.97 21.17 -1.00
CA ALA A 188 -5.34 20.30 -0.02
C ALA A 188 -5.80 20.61 1.41
N ILE A 189 -5.82 21.89 1.80
CA ILE A 189 -6.29 22.33 3.11
C ILE A 189 -7.77 21.98 3.33
N ALA A 190 -8.62 22.23 2.31
CA ALA A 190 -10.07 21.99 2.40
C ALA A 190 -10.42 20.48 2.48
N ASN A 191 -9.52 19.60 2.07
CA ASN A 191 -9.74 18.15 2.09
C ASN A 191 -8.92 17.41 3.19
N ARG A 192 -8.42 18.11 4.20
CA ARG A 192 -7.89 17.46 5.41
C ARG A 192 -8.99 16.70 6.16
N PRO A 193 -8.66 15.60 6.85
CA PRO A 193 -7.36 14.92 6.92
C PRO A 193 -7.08 13.96 5.76
N ALA A 194 -7.95 13.85 4.74
CA ALA A 194 -7.81 12.90 3.65
C ALA A 194 -6.59 13.21 2.76
N VAL A 195 -6.29 14.50 2.52
CA VAL A 195 -5.09 14.93 1.79
C VAL A 195 -3.95 15.15 2.76
N ILE A 196 -2.84 14.41 2.56
CA ILE A 196 -1.68 14.35 3.46
C ILE A 196 -0.36 14.78 2.80
N GLY A 197 -0.37 15.16 1.52
CA GLY A 197 0.82 15.62 0.81
C GLY A 197 0.49 16.12 -0.59
N ILE A 198 1.53 16.64 -1.26
CA ILE A 198 1.47 17.10 -2.64
C ILE A 198 2.27 16.13 -3.51
N LYS A 199 1.70 15.71 -4.63
CA LYS A 199 2.38 14.88 -5.64
C LYS A 199 2.88 15.72 -6.79
N VAL A 200 4.09 15.42 -7.28
CA VAL A 200 4.62 15.98 -8.53
C VAL A 200 5.27 14.88 -9.37
N ARG A 201 5.00 14.86 -10.66
CA ARG A 201 5.54 13.88 -11.62
C ARG A 201 6.47 14.55 -12.62
N LEU A 202 7.77 14.22 -12.57
CA LEU A 202 8.82 14.97 -13.28
C LEU A 202 9.34 14.28 -14.55
N SER A 203 8.79 13.11 -14.94
CA SER A 203 9.23 12.43 -16.17
C SER A 203 8.94 13.25 -17.42
N LYS A 204 9.80 13.12 -18.45
CA LYS A 204 9.71 13.87 -19.72
C LYS A 204 8.39 13.74 -20.46
N ASP A 205 7.78 12.56 -20.40
CA ASP A 205 6.49 12.31 -21.02
C ASP A 205 5.35 13.04 -20.31
N ILE A 206 5.52 13.41 -19.03
CA ILE A 206 4.52 14.09 -18.19
C ILE A 206 4.79 15.60 -18.16
N ALA A 207 5.99 16.01 -17.80
CA ALA A 207 6.37 17.41 -17.56
C ALA A 207 7.16 18.07 -18.72
N GLY A 208 7.67 17.27 -19.67
CA GLY A 208 8.50 17.82 -20.75
C GLY A 208 9.73 18.51 -20.22
N THR A 209 9.96 19.74 -20.68
CA THR A 209 11.03 20.63 -20.21
C THR A 209 10.66 21.42 -18.96
N GLU A 210 9.41 21.36 -18.54
CA GLU A 210 8.85 22.15 -17.44
C GLU A 210 9.00 21.47 -16.07
N ASP A 211 9.76 20.37 -15.96
CA ASP A 211 9.92 19.58 -14.74
C ASP A 211 10.40 20.42 -13.54
N MET A 212 11.36 21.33 -13.73
CA MET A 212 11.87 22.19 -12.65
C MET A 212 10.88 23.29 -12.25
N GLU A 213 10.13 23.85 -13.20
CA GLU A 213 9.09 24.84 -12.89
C GLU A 213 7.91 24.17 -12.20
N GLY A 214 7.47 22.99 -12.68
CA GLY A 214 6.46 22.17 -12.01
C GLY A 214 6.85 21.80 -10.57
N LEU A 215 8.13 21.45 -10.35
CA LEU A 215 8.66 21.16 -9.02
C LEU A 215 8.64 22.40 -8.09
N LYS A 216 9.01 23.59 -8.60
CA LYS A 216 8.94 24.83 -7.80
C LYS A 216 7.51 25.15 -7.39
N ARG A 217 6.54 25.02 -8.30
CA ARG A 217 5.13 25.23 -8.02
C ARG A 217 4.56 24.20 -7.02
N ALA A 218 5.00 22.94 -7.13
CA ALA A 218 4.65 21.91 -6.14
C ALA A 218 5.23 22.26 -4.76
N ARG A 219 6.45 22.77 -4.70
CA ARG A 219 7.05 23.25 -3.45
C ARG A 219 6.25 24.41 -2.85
N GLU A 220 5.85 25.40 -3.64
CA GLU A 220 5.00 26.50 -3.21
C GLU A 220 3.67 26.01 -2.63
N ALA A 221 3.00 25.08 -3.30
CA ALA A 221 1.77 24.47 -2.81
C ALA A 221 1.98 23.70 -1.50
N ALA A 222 3.07 22.95 -1.38
CA ALA A 222 3.43 22.18 -0.19
C ALA A 222 3.69 23.10 1.01
N GLU A 223 4.41 24.20 0.80
CA GLU A 223 4.67 25.22 1.84
C GLU A 223 3.38 25.91 2.29
N ALA A 224 2.57 26.37 1.35
CA ALA A 224 1.30 27.05 1.64
C ALA A 224 0.31 26.13 2.37
N SER A 225 0.33 24.83 2.07
CA SER A 225 -0.50 23.83 2.75
C SER A 225 0.17 23.18 3.96
N GLN A 226 1.44 23.45 4.25
CA GLN A 226 2.23 22.79 5.31
C GLN A 226 2.21 21.26 5.20
N LEU A 227 2.37 20.73 4.00
CA LEU A 227 2.38 19.31 3.69
C LEU A 227 3.70 18.90 3.04
N PRO A 228 4.13 17.63 3.18
CA PRO A 228 5.28 17.10 2.46
C PRO A 228 4.97 16.93 0.97
N MET A 229 6.01 16.73 0.17
CA MET A 229 5.88 16.33 -1.24
C MET A 229 6.29 14.89 -1.47
N MET A 230 5.67 14.25 -2.46
CA MET A 230 6.19 13.03 -3.09
C MET A 230 6.52 13.32 -4.55
N LEU A 231 7.76 13.02 -4.92
CA LEU A 231 8.31 13.30 -6.25
C LEU A 231 8.51 12.01 -7.02
N HIS A 232 7.83 11.87 -8.15
CA HIS A 232 8.07 10.81 -9.13
C HIS A 232 9.31 11.16 -9.95
N ILE A 233 10.34 10.31 -9.88
CA ILE A 233 11.60 10.44 -10.61
C ILE A 233 11.74 9.35 -11.68
N GLY A 234 12.78 9.46 -12.50
CA GLY A 234 13.09 8.57 -13.61
C GLY A 234 12.67 9.16 -14.93
N ASP A 235 13.60 9.16 -15.89
CA ASP A 235 13.44 9.76 -17.21
C ASP A 235 13.03 11.26 -17.16
N THR A 236 13.53 11.98 -16.16
CA THR A 236 13.33 13.44 -16.02
C THR A 236 14.13 14.21 -17.06
N ASN A 237 13.72 15.43 -17.41
CA ASN A 237 14.52 16.31 -18.26
C ASN A 237 15.74 16.84 -17.49
N SER A 238 15.54 17.23 -16.24
CA SER A 238 16.59 17.72 -15.35
C SER A 238 17.30 16.57 -14.64
N PRO A 239 18.63 16.69 -14.38
CA PRO A 239 19.38 15.69 -13.65
C PRO A 239 18.92 15.63 -12.19
N LEU A 240 18.88 14.43 -11.59
CA LEU A 240 18.42 14.21 -10.22
C LEU A 240 19.12 15.11 -9.18
N PRO A 241 20.44 15.38 -9.23
CA PRO A 241 21.08 16.32 -8.30
C PRO A 241 20.46 17.72 -8.30
N ALA A 242 19.96 18.22 -9.43
CA ALA A 242 19.28 19.51 -9.50
C ALA A 242 17.91 19.46 -8.80
N ILE A 243 17.17 18.38 -8.98
CA ILE A 243 15.88 18.12 -8.33
C ILE A 243 16.08 18.02 -6.80
N LEU A 244 17.10 17.28 -6.33
CA LEU A 244 17.37 17.05 -4.91
C LEU A 244 17.73 18.33 -4.14
N ARG A 245 18.15 19.42 -4.81
CA ARG A 245 18.35 20.71 -4.15
C ARG A 245 17.05 21.39 -3.69
N LEU A 246 15.92 21.03 -4.30
CA LEU A 246 14.61 21.63 -3.98
C LEU A 246 13.78 20.77 -3.00
N VAL A 247 14.26 19.57 -2.62
CA VAL A 247 13.56 18.71 -1.64
C VAL A 247 14.01 18.99 -0.22
N ARG A 248 13.11 18.78 0.74
CA ARG A 248 13.29 19.06 2.18
C ARG A 248 13.15 17.79 3.00
N PRO A 249 13.59 17.80 4.27
CA PRO A 249 13.29 16.72 5.21
C PRO A 249 11.79 16.39 5.22
N GLY A 250 11.47 15.09 5.17
CA GLY A 250 10.10 14.60 5.11
C GLY A 250 9.49 14.51 3.70
N ASP A 251 10.12 15.08 2.68
CA ASP A 251 9.73 14.80 1.28
C ASP A 251 10.14 13.38 0.88
N ILE A 252 9.39 12.79 -0.06
CA ILE A 252 9.55 11.42 -0.49
C ILE A 252 9.96 11.40 -1.97
N ILE A 253 11.09 10.78 -2.28
CA ILE A 253 11.48 10.42 -3.64
C ILE A 253 10.92 9.04 -3.94
N THR A 254 9.91 8.96 -4.80
CA THR A 254 9.30 7.68 -5.18
C THR A 254 9.88 7.16 -6.49
N HIS A 255 9.80 5.83 -6.70
CA HIS A 255 10.48 5.07 -7.76
C HIS A 255 12.01 5.06 -7.59
N CYS A 256 12.50 4.97 -6.35
CA CYS A 256 13.94 5.03 -6.10
C CYS A 256 14.74 3.93 -6.82
N TYR A 257 14.13 2.80 -7.14
CA TYR A 257 14.79 1.71 -7.87
C TYR A 257 14.44 1.66 -9.36
N THR A 258 14.03 2.80 -9.91
CA THR A 258 13.80 2.88 -11.36
C THR A 258 15.09 2.68 -12.14
N PRO A 259 15.12 1.76 -13.14
CA PRO A 259 16.26 1.60 -14.03
C PRO A 259 16.32 2.66 -15.13
N ARG A 260 15.38 3.61 -15.13
CA ARG A 260 15.29 4.69 -16.12
C ARG A 260 16.38 5.75 -15.89
N PRO A 261 16.75 6.53 -16.93
CA PRO A 261 17.72 7.63 -16.80
C PRO A 261 17.36 8.64 -15.70
N ASN A 262 18.36 9.33 -15.18
CA ASN A 262 18.22 10.30 -14.08
C ASN A 262 17.58 9.69 -12.80
N GLY A 263 17.86 8.40 -12.52
CA GLY A 263 17.59 7.73 -11.26
C GLY A 263 18.67 8.01 -10.21
N ILE A 264 18.72 7.18 -9.18
CA ILE A 264 19.59 7.38 -7.99
C ILE A 264 21.06 6.97 -8.20
N VAL A 265 21.41 6.42 -9.35
CA VAL A 265 22.80 5.97 -9.66
C VAL A 265 23.42 6.78 -10.80
N ASP A 266 24.74 6.85 -10.80
CA ASP A 266 25.52 7.39 -11.90
C ASP A 266 25.65 6.38 -13.08
N GLN A 267 26.37 6.78 -14.13
CA GLN A 267 26.60 5.94 -15.32
C GLN A 267 27.39 4.63 -15.00
N ASN A 268 28.08 4.57 -13.88
CA ASN A 268 28.81 3.39 -13.42
C ASN A 268 27.98 2.50 -12.48
N GLY A 269 26.72 2.86 -12.23
CA GLY A 269 25.81 2.16 -11.31
C GLY A 269 26.09 2.44 -9.83
N LYS A 270 26.88 3.48 -9.50
CA LYS A 270 27.15 3.90 -8.12
C LYS A 270 26.07 4.86 -7.65
N ILE A 271 25.61 4.70 -6.41
CA ILE A 271 24.68 5.65 -5.78
C ILE A 271 25.30 7.05 -5.77
N LEU A 272 24.54 8.03 -6.26
CA LEU A 272 24.96 9.44 -6.30
C LEU A 272 25.20 9.97 -4.88
N SER A 273 26.27 10.76 -4.70
CA SER A 273 26.56 11.42 -3.39
C SER A 273 25.42 12.30 -2.94
N GLU A 274 24.79 13.03 -3.88
CA GLU A 274 23.65 13.91 -3.61
C GLU A 274 22.41 13.16 -3.12
N VAL A 275 22.24 11.89 -3.50
CA VAL A 275 21.20 11.00 -2.99
C VAL A 275 21.48 10.64 -1.53
N LEU A 276 22.74 10.29 -1.21
CA LEU A 276 23.14 10.00 0.18
C LEU A 276 23.03 11.24 1.06
N GLU A 277 23.44 12.41 0.57
CA GLU A 277 23.28 13.67 1.27
C GLU A 277 21.81 14.05 1.48
N ALA A 278 20.95 13.85 0.49
CA ALA A 278 19.50 14.08 0.63
C ALA A 278 18.90 13.17 1.72
N ARG A 279 19.28 11.89 1.75
CA ARG A 279 18.88 10.95 2.81
C ARG A 279 19.36 11.42 4.18
N GLN A 280 20.60 11.87 4.30
CA GLN A 280 21.13 12.40 5.58
C GLN A 280 20.37 13.65 6.05
N ARG A 281 19.84 14.46 5.13
CA ARG A 281 18.97 15.59 5.46
C ARG A 281 17.56 15.17 5.86
N GLY A 282 17.17 13.89 5.76
CA GLY A 282 15.85 13.39 6.11
C GLY A 282 14.87 13.29 4.93
N VAL A 283 15.36 13.27 3.68
CA VAL A 283 14.56 12.90 2.51
C VAL A 283 14.38 11.39 2.49
N LEU A 284 13.16 10.94 2.23
CA LEU A 284 12.77 9.53 2.23
C LEU A 284 12.77 8.98 0.81
N PHE A 285 13.02 7.68 0.68
CA PHE A 285 13.09 6.99 -0.61
C PHE A 285 12.13 5.80 -0.63
N ASP A 286 11.14 5.88 -1.52
CA ASP A 286 10.07 4.93 -1.70
C ASP A 286 10.25 4.10 -2.98
N VAL A 287 9.86 2.82 -2.93
CA VAL A 287 10.03 1.88 -4.04
C VAL A 287 9.07 2.17 -5.19
N ALA A 288 7.78 2.16 -4.93
CA ALA A 288 6.72 2.27 -5.94
C ALA A 288 7.02 1.43 -7.21
N HIS A 289 6.90 0.12 -7.07
CA HIS A 289 7.29 -0.88 -8.09
C HIS A 289 6.74 -0.55 -9.49
N GLY A 290 5.42 -0.36 -9.60
CA GLY A 290 4.71 -0.02 -10.83
C GLY A 290 4.96 -0.96 -12.00
N ALA A 291 4.40 -0.59 -13.15
CA ALA A 291 4.62 -1.31 -14.40
C ALA A 291 5.99 -0.99 -15.05
N PHE A 292 6.73 0.05 -14.58
CA PHE A 292 7.89 0.58 -15.32
C PHE A 292 9.10 0.94 -14.46
N HIS A 293 9.03 0.79 -13.12
CA HIS A 293 9.99 1.45 -12.22
C HIS A 293 10.76 0.49 -11.30
N PHE A 294 10.75 -0.80 -11.59
CA PHE A 294 11.46 -1.79 -10.78
C PHE A 294 12.19 -2.80 -11.67
N GLY A 295 13.49 -2.93 -11.47
CA GLY A 295 14.33 -3.94 -12.14
C GLY A 295 15.11 -4.74 -11.11
N PHE A 296 15.09 -6.08 -11.18
CA PHE A 296 15.81 -6.95 -10.23
C PHE A 296 17.29 -6.62 -10.13
N ASP A 297 17.99 -6.60 -11.28
CA ASP A 297 19.45 -6.37 -11.31
C ASP A 297 19.83 -4.98 -10.80
N PHE A 298 19.01 -3.99 -11.12
CA PHE A 298 19.21 -2.61 -10.66
C PHE A 298 19.02 -2.50 -9.15
N THR A 299 17.92 -3.04 -8.64
CA THR A 299 17.59 -3.03 -7.22
C THR A 299 18.65 -3.77 -6.40
N GLU A 300 19.05 -4.96 -6.85
CA GLU A 300 20.08 -5.76 -6.20
C GLU A 300 21.40 -5.02 -6.05
N LYS A 301 21.88 -4.35 -7.14
CA LYS A 301 23.08 -3.51 -7.10
C LYS A 301 22.97 -2.33 -6.13
N CYS A 302 21.78 -1.74 -5.99
CA CYS A 302 21.56 -0.67 -5.00
C CYS A 302 21.58 -1.22 -3.57
N LEU A 303 20.94 -2.37 -3.32
CA LEU A 303 20.95 -3.04 -2.02
C LEU A 303 22.36 -3.48 -1.59
N GLN A 304 23.18 -4.00 -2.52
CA GLN A 304 24.58 -4.37 -2.29
C GLN A 304 25.45 -3.17 -1.89
N GLN A 305 25.08 -1.96 -2.28
CA GLN A 305 25.72 -0.71 -1.85
C GLN A 305 25.16 -0.20 -0.51
N GLY A 306 24.28 -0.96 0.16
CA GLY A 306 23.67 -0.58 1.42
C GLY A 306 22.51 0.43 1.29
N PHE A 307 22.05 0.72 0.07
CA PHE A 307 20.94 1.64 -0.14
C PHE A 307 19.60 0.91 0.01
N LEU A 308 19.11 0.80 1.25
CA LEU A 308 17.79 0.25 1.56
C LEU A 308 16.70 1.32 1.35
N PRO A 309 15.49 0.97 0.88
CA PRO A 309 14.40 1.95 0.76
C PRO A 309 13.83 2.28 2.15
N ASP A 310 13.20 3.43 2.29
CA ASP A 310 12.48 3.78 3.52
C ASP A 310 11.08 3.17 3.54
N SER A 311 10.46 2.99 2.37
CA SER A 311 9.20 2.26 2.21
C SER A 311 9.20 1.36 0.99
N ILE A 312 8.45 0.26 1.08
CA ILE A 312 8.11 -0.62 -0.04
C ILE A 312 6.65 -0.35 -0.38
N SER A 313 6.40 0.09 -1.59
CA SER A 313 5.06 0.38 -2.10
C SER A 313 4.88 -0.14 -3.52
N THR A 314 3.64 -0.19 -3.99
CA THR A 314 3.32 -0.92 -5.21
C THR A 314 3.25 -0.08 -6.47
N ASP A 315 2.88 1.19 -6.41
CA ASP A 315 2.36 1.94 -7.56
C ASP A 315 1.25 1.15 -8.28
N LEU A 316 0.31 0.62 -7.46
CA LEU A 316 -0.77 -0.23 -7.91
C LEU A 316 -1.70 0.54 -8.84
N ALA A 317 -1.86 0.04 -10.04
CA ALA A 317 -2.64 0.68 -11.09
C ALA A 317 -3.22 -0.37 -12.04
N GLY A 318 -4.24 -0.04 -12.81
CA GLY A 318 -4.92 -0.95 -13.74
C GLY A 318 -3.97 -1.75 -14.63
N ARG A 319 -2.86 -1.13 -15.04
CA ARG A 319 -1.81 -1.76 -15.88
C ARG A 319 -0.80 -2.64 -15.13
N SER A 320 -0.84 -2.69 -13.80
CA SER A 320 0.13 -3.44 -12.99
C SER A 320 -0.49 -4.49 -12.06
N VAL A 321 -1.81 -4.46 -11.85
CA VAL A 321 -2.53 -5.41 -10.96
C VAL A 321 -2.55 -6.85 -11.46
N ASN A 322 -2.37 -7.07 -12.77
CA ASN A 322 -2.24 -8.40 -13.38
C ASN A 322 -0.79 -8.71 -13.74
N GLY A 323 0.15 -7.99 -13.18
CA GLY A 323 1.59 -8.05 -13.41
C GLY A 323 2.14 -6.75 -14.00
N PRO A 324 3.38 -6.42 -13.73
CA PRO A 324 4.35 -7.14 -12.89
C PRO A 324 4.18 -6.96 -11.38
N THR A 325 3.39 -5.99 -10.90
CA THR A 325 3.29 -5.66 -9.47
C THR A 325 2.43 -6.66 -8.69
N PHE A 326 1.23 -6.96 -9.18
CA PHE A 326 0.16 -7.77 -8.61
C PHE A 326 -0.44 -7.15 -7.33
N ASP A 327 0.31 -7.13 -6.23
CA ASP A 327 -0.09 -6.56 -4.93
C ASP A 327 1.14 -6.25 -4.04
N LEU A 328 0.88 -5.76 -2.82
CA LEU A 328 1.95 -5.41 -1.88
C LEU A 328 2.68 -6.65 -1.35
N THR A 329 1.98 -7.76 -1.09
CA THR A 329 2.61 -8.99 -0.57
C THR A 329 3.52 -9.64 -1.60
N THR A 330 3.16 -9.62 -2.87
CA THR A 330 4.05 -10.01 -3.98
C THR A 330 5.25 -9.07 -4.09
N THR A 331 5.05 -7.77 -3.93
CA THR A 331 6.16 -6.78 -3.95
C THR A 331 7.12 -7.04 -2.79
N ILE A 332 6.62 -7.28 -1.56
CA ILE A 332 7.44 -7.68 -0.40
C ILE A 332 8.25 -8.94 -0.73
N SER A 333 7.62 -9.95 -1.33
CA SER A 333 8.25 -11.23 -1.67
C SER A 333 9.43 -11.08 -2.62
N LYS A 334 9.39 -10.11 -3.54
CA LYS A 334 10.54 -9.76 -4.39
C LYS A 334 11.71 -9.21 -3.59
N PHE A 335 11.46 -8.46 -2.52
CA PHE A 335 12.52 -7.99 -1.62
C PHE A 335 13.09 -9.12 -0.75
N LEU A 336 12.28 -10.13 -0.36
CA LEU A 336 12.80 -11.34 0.27
C LEU A 336 13.72 -12.10 -0.70
N LEU A 337 13.31 -12.24 -1.97
CA LEU A 337 14.16 -12.83 -3.02
C LEU A 337 15.49 -12.07 -3.18
N LEU A 338 15.48 -10.74 -3.04
CA LEU A 338 16.66 -9.88 -3.15
C LEU A 338 17.48 -9.77 -1.87
N GLY A 339 17.14 -10.55 -0.82
CA GLY A 339 17.96 -10.73 0.38
C GLY A 339 17.58 -9.88 1.59
N LEU A 340 16.47 -9.15 1.58
CA LEU A 340 15.94 -8.54 2.80
C LEU A 340 15.41 -9.65 3.72
N THR A 341 15.59 -9.49 5.04
CA THR A 341 14.88 -10.33 6.01
C THR A 341 13.39 -9.99 6.02
N LEU A 342 12.57 -10.91 6.52
CA LEU A 342 11.13 -10.69 6.66
C LEU A 342 10.84 -9.44 7.51
N GLU A 343 11.55 -9.28 8.63
CA GLU A 343 11.41 -8.13 9.53
C GLU A 343 11.79 -6.82 8.82
N GLN A 344 12.89 -6.82 8.07
CA GLN A 344 13.30 -5.65 7.30
C GLN A 344 12.26 -5.24 6.25
N ALA A 345 11.65 -6.21 5.56
CA ALA A 345 10.62 -5.95 4.58
C ALA A 345 9.31 -5.48 5.24
N LEU A 346 8.88 -6.14 6.34
CA LEU A 346 7.68 -5.75 7.09
C LEU A 346 7.82 -4.36 7.73
N GLU A 347 8.99 -4.01 8.26
CA GLU A 347 9.25 -2.66 8.80
C GLU A 347 8.93 -1.56 7.78
N ARG A 348 9.24 -1.80 6.49
CA ARG A 348 9.06 -0.86 5.37
C ARG A 348 7.65 -0.75 4.83
N VAL A 349 6.77 -1.62 5.28
CA VAL A 349 5.34 -1.60 4.94
C VAL A 349 4.47 -1.43 6.20
N THR A 350 5.07 -1.14 7.35
CA THR A 350 4.39 -0.88 8.62
C THR A 350 4.94 0.39 9.27
N SER A 351 5.83 0.28 10.27
CA SER A 351 6.30 1.41 11.08
C SER A 351 7.03 2.49 10.27
N LYS A 352 7.88 2.13 9.29
CA LYS A 352 8.56 3.11 8.43
C LYS A 352 7.60 3.82 7.49
N SER A 353 6.64 3.10 6.89
CA SER A 353 5.60 3.72 6.07
C SER A 353 4.71 4.65 6.90
N ALA A 354 4.33 4.27 8.12
CA ALA A 354 3.58 5.14 9.03
C ALA A 354 4.36 6.40 9.38
N HIS A 355 5.66 6.27 9.63
CA HIS A 355 6.55 7.41 9.88
C HIS A 355 6.65 8.35 8.67
N ALA A 356 6.81 7.81 7.46
CA ALA A 356 6.88 8.58 6.22
C ALA A 356 5.61 9.41 5.96
N LEU A 357 4.46 8.97 6.45
CA LEU A 357 3.18 9.67 6.37
C LEU A 357 2.92 10.60 7.56
N ASN A 358 3.85 10.70 8.49
CA ASN A 358 3.73 11.49 9.72
C ASN A 358 2.54 11.08 10.61
N PHE A 359 2.13 9.79 10.54
CA PHE A 359 1.10 9.24 11.43
C PHE A 359 1.62 8.90 12.83
N GLY A 360 2.90 9.13 13.08
CA GLY A 360 3.54 8.84 14.35
C GLY A 360 3.44 7.37 14.71
N MET A 361 3.02 7.07 15.96
CA MET A 361 2.80 5.71 16.45
C MET A 361 1.32 5.30 16.46
N GLU A 362 0.47 5.98 15.72
CA GLU A 362 -0.96 5.63 15.63
C GLU A 362 -1.18 4.43 14.72
N LEU A 363 -0.40 4.32 13.65
CA LEU A 363 -0.42 3.21 12.70
C LEU A 363 0.96 2.51 12.67
N GLY A 364 1.00 1.32 12.08
CA GLY A 364 2.24 0.58 11.83
C GLY A 364 2.85 -0.10 13.05
N THR A 365 2.12 -0.22 14.17
CA THR A 365 2.53 -0.93 15.39
C THR A 365 1.32 -1.57 16.08
N LEU A 366 1.58 -2.65 16.84
CA LEU A 366 0.57 -3.37 17.64
C LEU A 366 0.60 -2.98 19.13
N LYS A 367 1.01 -1.77 19.46
CA LYS A 367 1.06 -1.35 20.88
C LYS A 367 -0.31 -1.42 21.55
N VAL A 368 -0.35 -1.79 22.83
CA VAL A 368 -1.56 -1.76 23.67
C VAL A 368 -2.06 -0.31 23.77
N GLY A 369 -3.38 -0.12 23.55
CA GLY A 369 -4.03 1.17 23.44
C GLY A 369 -4.03 1.77 22.02
N GLY A 370 -3.26 1.22 21.08
CA GLY A 370 -3.25 1.62 19.67
C GLY A 370 -4.43 1.11 18.87
N VAL A 371 -4.61 1.67 17.68
CA VAL A 371 -5.65 1.24 16.74
C VAL A 371 -5.45 -0.22 16.35
N ALA A 372 -6.53 -1.00 16.32
CA ALA A 372 -6.49 -2.39 15.91
C ALA A 372 -6.53 -2.52 14.38
N ASP A 373 -5.43 -2.11 13.73
CA ASP A 373 -5.13 -2.38 12.34
C ASP A 373 -4.10 -3.50 12.27
N ILE A 374 -4.51 -4.65 11.73
CA ILE A 374 -3.73 -5.89 11.78
C ILE A 374 -3.83 -6.60 10.43
N SER A 375 -2.71 -7.11 9.95
CA SER A 375 -2.66 -8.00 8.78
C SER A 375 -2.31 -9.42 9.23
N ILE A 376 -3.07 -10.38 8.74
CA ILE A 376 -2.77 -11.79 8.91
C ILE A 376 -2.14 -12.28 7.62
N LEU A 377 -0.92 -12.77 7.73
CA LEU A 377 -0.11 -13.14 6.58
C LEU A 377 0.32 -14.60 6.67
N GLU A 378 0.56 -15.20 5.52
CA GLU A 378 1.14 -16.53 5.40
C GLU A 378 2.41 -16.45 4.56
N LEU A 379 3.53 -16.87 5.10
CA LEU A 379 4.77 -17.06 4.34
C LEU A 379 4.83 -18.51 3.89
N ARG A 380 4.72 -18.75 2.59
CA ARG A 380 4.81 -20.09 2.00
C ARG A 380 6.18 -20.34 1.43
N GLU A 381 6.67 -21.55 1.65
CA GLU A 381 7.87 -22.06 0.99
C GLU A 381 7.49 -22.82 -0.26
N GLY A 382 8.30 -22.67 -1.32
CA GLY A 382 8.02 -23.28 -2.61
C GLY A 382 8.93 -22.76 -3.73
N SER A 383 8.45 -22.87 -4.95
CA SER A 383 9.09 -22.31 -6.14
C SER A 383 8.12 -21.31 -6.77
N PHE A 384 8.42 -20.03 -6.63
CA PHE A 384 7.56 -18.94 -7.05
C PHE A 384 8.25 -18.11 -8.13
N GLU A 385 7.61 -17.92 -9.26
CA GLU A 385 8.12 -17.06 -10.32
C GLU A 385 7.73 -15.62 -10.07
N PHE A 386 8.73 -14.73 -9.98
CA PHE A 386 8.54 -13.29 -9.89
C PHE A 386 9.01 -12.61 -11.18
N VAL A 387 8.30 -11.58 -11.59
CA VAL A 387 8.61 -10.79 -12.78
C VAL A 387 8.83 -9.32 -12.38
N ASP A 388 9.86 -8.67 -12.96
CA ASP A 388 10.11 -7.24 -12.77
C ASP A 388 9.44 -6.39 -13.87
N SER A 389 9.57 -5.08 -13.78
CA SER A 389 8.97 -4.15 -14.76
C SER A 389 9.66 -4.16 -16.13
N LEU A 390 10.77 -4.87 -16.27
CA LEU A 390 11.49 -5.06 -17.54
C LEU A 390 11.15 -6.41 -18.19
N GLY A 391 10.30 -7.24 -17.52
CA GLY A 391 9.95 -8.58 -17.98
C GLY A 391 10.96 -9.67 -17.59
N ASN A 392 12.00 -9.34 -16.80
CA ASN A 392 12.92 -10.34 -16.30
C ASN A 392 12.24 -11.19 -15.24
N LYS A 393 12.51 -12.50 -15.27
CA LYS A 393 11.94 -13.48 -14.35
C LYS A 393 13.01 -14.00 -13.41
N ARG A 394 12.65 -14.18 -12.14
CA ARG A 394 13.47 -14.85 -11.12
C ARG A 394 12.61 -15.80 -10.30
N ILE A 395 13.21 -16.91 -9.87
CA ILE A 395 12.54 -17.90 -9.02
C ILE A 395 12.92 -17.64 -7.55
N GLY A 396 11.91 -17.35 -6.73
CA GLY A 396 12.05 -17.27 -5.29
C GLY A 396 11.66 -18.58 -4.60
N ARG A 397 12.15 -18.73 -3.37
CA ARG A 397 11.85 -19.89 -2.51
C ARG A 397 10.72 -19.64 -1.52
N GLN A 398 10.30 -18.41 -1.39
CA GLN A 398 9.27 -17.97 -0.44
C GLN A 398 8.38 -16.93 -1.10
N GLU A 399 7.09 -16.97 -0.77
CA GLU A 399 6.13 -15.94 -1.14
C GLU A 399 5.21 -15.64 0.04
N LEU A 400 4.93 -14.36 0.25
CA LEU A 400 4.05 -13.84 1.29
C LEU A 400 2.65 -13.62 0.74
N PHE A 401 1.64 -14.12 1.46
CA PHE A 401 0.23 -13.96 1.10
C PHE A 401 -0.52 -13.25 2.21
N GLY A 402 -1.38 -12.31 1.87
CA GLY A 402 -2.40 -11.81 2.78
C GLY A 402 -3.49 -12.88 2.97
N THR A 403 -3.96 -13.12 4.19
CA THR A 403 -5.01 -14.10 4.49
C THR A 403 -6.22 -13.51 5.20
N ALA A 404 -6.07 -12.43 5.93
CA ALA A 404 -7.15 -11.60 6.48
C ALA A 404 -6.59 -10.22 6.83
N ALA A 405 -7.48 -9.25 6.99
CA ALA A 405 -7.16 -7.94 7.52
C ALA A 405 -8.15 -7.55 8.62
N ILE A 406 -7.66 -6.88 9.64
CA ILE A 406 -8.48 -6.21 10.65
C ILE A 406 -8.19 -4.71 10.52
N ARG A 407 -9.22 -3.91 10.32
CA ARG A 407 -9.13 -2.45 10.28
C ARG A 407 -10.11 -1.85 11.27
N ASP A 408 -9.62 -0.96 12.15
CA ASP A 408 -10.42 -0.39 13.24
C ASP A 408 -11.17 -1.49 14.03
N GLY A 409 -10.49 -2.62 14.32
CA GLY A 409 -11.06 -3.78 15.02
C GLY A 409 -12.05 -4.63 14.22
N LYS A 410 -12.43 -4.23 13.01
CA LYS A 410 -13.33 -4.97 12.13
C LYS A 410 -12.56 -5.95 11.25
N LEU A 411 -12.95 -7.23 11.29
CA LEU A 411 -12.38 -8.28 10.45
C LEU A 411 -12.91 -8.19 9.01
N TYR A 412 -11.99 -8.26 8.06
CA TYR A 412 -12.23 -8.43 6.64
C TYR A 412 -11.56 -9.73 6.20
N GLU A 413 -12.38 -10.73 5.87
CA GLU A 413 -11.91 -11.98 5.31
C GLU A 413 -11.57 -11.76 3.83
N LEU A 414 -10.48 -12.38 3.38
CA LEU A 414 -10.12 -12.27 1.98
C LEU A 414 -11.13 -13.01 1.11
N ALA A 415 -11.46 -12.44 -0.03
CA ALA A 415 -12.24 -13.15 -1.03
C ALA A 415 -11.48 -14.45 -1.41
N LYS A 416 -12.15 -15.60 -1.30
CA LYS A 416 -11.60 -16.85 -1.82
C LYS A 416 -11.24 -16.59 -3.28
N SER A 417 -9.98 -16.81 -3.64
CA SER A 417 -9.55 -16.77 -5.03
C SER A 417 -10.39 -17.81 -5.79
N SER A 418 -11.29 -17.31 -6.64
CA SER A 418 -12.06 -18.14 -7.57
C SER A 418 -11.14 -18.75 -8.62
#